data_35eae26ae2304ab68fe8ef25ac863607
#
_entry.id   35eae26ae2304ab68fe8ef25ac863607
#
_cell.length_a   1.000
_cell.length_b   1.000
_cell.length_c   1.000
_cell.angle_alpha   90.00
_cell.angle_beta   90.00
_cell.angle_gamma   90.00
#
_symmetry.space_group_name_H-M   'P 1'
#
loop_
_entity.id
_entity.type
_entity.pdbx_description
1 polymer ?
#
loop_
_entity_poly.entity_id
_entity_poly.type
_entity_poly.pdbx_seq_one_letter_code
_entity_poly.pdbx_strand_id
1 'polypeptide(L)'
;MRLAGKVALISGGARGQGATEARLFAREGAKVVIGDIRDEEGAGVAAEIAEAGGDARYVHLDVTSEEDWRRAIRTAVAEFGKLNVLVNNAGIWLRGRVEDTTVDQWDMVLEVNAKGVFLGTKLAISEMRKAGGGSIINISSTAGLVGSPRSTAYSASKGAVRLFTKATAVQYGREGIRANSIHPGPIDTSMGDEVWPDAPSRAASIARTVVGRMGTPEDIAYGALYLASDESSFVTGSELVIDGGVTAQ
;
A
#
# COMPACT_ATOMS: atom_id res chain seq x y z
N MET A 1 -17.67 12.41 -6.03
CA MET A 1 -16.97 11.50 -5.09
C MET A 1 -16.71 10.18 -5.81
N ARG A 2 -15.45 9.90 -6.09
CA ARG A 2 -15.00 8.74 -6.92
C ARG A 2 -15.13 7.40 -6.20
N LEU A 3 -15.22 7.42 -4.86
CA LEU A 3 -15.34 6.23 -4.01
C LEU A 3 -16.65 6.18 -3.21
N ALA A 4 -17.68 6.89 -3.66
CA ALA A 4 -18.98 6.86 -3.00
C ALA A 4 -19.49 5.42 -2.86
N GLY A 5 -19.88 5.03 -1.64
CA GLY A 5 -20.36 3.68 -1.33
C GLY A 5 -19.28 2.59 -1.29
N LYS A 6 -17.99 2.90 -1.43
CA LYS A 6 -16.89 1.95 -1.22
C LYS A 6 -16.51 1.88 0.27
N VAL A 7 -16.02 0.71 0.67
CA VAL A 7 -15.41 0.47 1.99
C VAL A 7 -13.98 0.01 1.75
N ALA A 8 -13.03 0.76 2.28
CA ALA A 8 -11.60 0.52 2.10
C ALA A 8 -10.92 0.09 3.41
N LEU A 9 -10.05 -0.90 3.34
CA LEU A 9 -9.09 -1.25 4.39
C LEU A 9 -7.70 -0.91 3.89
N ILE A 10 -6.95 -0.09 4.66
CA ILE A 10 -5.60 0.36 4.31
C ILE A 10 -4.65 -0.07 5.43
N SER A 11 -3.67 -0.92 5.12
CA SER A 11 -2.62 -1.29 6.06
C SER A 11 -1.46 -0.30 6.03
N GLY A 12 -0.81 -0.08 7.19
CA GLY A 12 0.22 0.96 7.32
C GLY A 12 -0.36 2.37 7.18
N GLY A 13 -1.59 2.56 7.70
CA GLY A 13 -2.38 3.77 7.50
C GLY A 13 -2.16 4.87 8.53
N ALA A 14 -1.25 4.70 9.51
CA ALA A 14 -1.01 5.68 10.56
C ALA A 14 -0.17 6.87 10.10
N ARG A 15 0.65 6.73 9.05
CA ARG A 15 1.54 7.78 8.56
C ARG A 15 1.84 7.67 7.06
N GLY A 16 2.52 8.69 6.52
CA GLY A 16 3.05 8.68 5.15
C GLY A 16 1.98 8.41 4.08
N GLN A 17 2.29 7.54 3.13
CA GLN A 17 1.41 7.22 2.00
C GLN A 17 0.06 6.68 2.47
N GLY A 18 0.02 5.72 3.39
CA GLY A 18 -1.23 5.11 3.85
C GLY A 18 -2.16 6.09 4.57
N ALA A 19 -1.63 7.00 5.39
CA ALA A 19 -2.44 8.05 6.02
C ALA A 19 -3.00 9.03 4.99
N THR A 20 -2.20 9.38 3.96
CA THR A 20 -2.64 10.25 2.87
C THR A 20 -3.71 9.57 2.01
N GLU A 21 -3.54 8.28 1.71
CA GLU A 21 -4.55 7.46 1.04
C GLU A 21 -5.86 7.42 1.83
N ALA A 22 -5.79 7.20 3.16
CA ALA A 22 -6.97 7.15 4.03
C ALA A 22 -7.76 8.47 4.00
N ARG A 23 -7.07 9.61 4.16
CA ARG A 23 -7.69 10.94 4.09
C ARG A 23 -8.29 11.22 2.70
N LEU A 24 -7.56 10.89 1.64
CA LEU A 24 -8.04 11.09 0.27
C LEU A 24 -9.25 10.22 -0.05
N PHE A 25 -9.22 8.94 0.33
CA PHE A 25 -10.32 8.03 0.08
C PHE A 25 -11.60 8.46 0.83
N ALA A 26 -11.46 8.91 2.09
CA ALA A 26 -12.58 9.44 2.85
C ALA A 26 -13.18 10.70 2.20
N ARG A 27 -12.34 11.64 1.75
CA ARG A 27 -12.78 12.84 1.00
C ARG A 27 -13.52 12.48 -0.29
N GLU A 28 -13.16 11.36 -0.90
CA GLU A 28 -13.80 10.83 -2.11
C GLU A 28 -15.00 9.92 -1.82
N GLY A 29 -15.46 9.88 -0.56
CA GLY A 29 -16.72 9.26 -0.15
C GLY A 29 -16.59 7.77 0.23
N ALA A 30 -15.39 7.24 0.40
CA ALA A 30 -15.21 5.92 0.98
C ALA A 30 -15.38 5.95 2.50
N LYS A 31 -15.86 4.84 3.06
CA LYS A 31 -15.69 4.51 4.47
C LYS A 31 -14.36 3.78 4.63
N VAL A 32 -13.53 4.18 5.60
CA VAL A 32 -12.15 3.73 5.69
C VAL A 32 -11.87 3.01 7.00
N VAL A 33 -11.28 1.82 6.92
CA VAL A 33 -10.62 1.17 8.06
C VAL A 33 -9.11 1.35 7.91
N ILE A 34 -8.50 1.91 8.95
CA ILE A 34 -7.07 2.20 9.03
C ILE A 34 -6.44 1.13 9.91
N GLY A 35 -5.57 0.30 9.35
CA GLY A 35 -4.82 -0.70 10.08
C GLY A 35 -3.35 -0.32 10.24
N ASP A 36 -2.82 -0.33 11.46
CA ASP A 36 -1.41 -0.08 11.74
C ASP A 36 -1.02 -0.66 13.10
N ILE A 37 0.27 -0.80 13.37
CA ILE A 37 0.80 -1.13 14.70
C ILE A 37 0.97 0.10 15.61
N ARG A 38 0.83 1.31 15.05
CA ARG A 38 0.98 2.61 15.70
C ARG A 38 -0.38 3.12 16.15
N ASP A 39 -0.81 2.66 17.32
CA ASP A 39 -2.18 2.85 17.80
C ASP A 39 -2.58 4.33 17.91
N GLU A 40 -1.74 5.15 18.54
CA GLU A 40 -2.03 6.58 18.76
C GLU A 40 -2.08 7.36 17.44
N GLU A 41 -1.09 7.16 16.57
CA GLU A 41 -1.01 7.84 15.27
C GLU A 41 -2.18 7.42 14.36
N GLY A 42 -2.50 6.12 14.32
CA GLY A 42 -3.60 5.60 13.49
C GLY A 42 -4.97 6.06 13.99
N ALA A 43 -5.19 6.09 15.30
CA ALA A 43 -6.40 6.66 15.90
C ALA A 43 -6.51 8.16 15.60
N GLY A 44 -5.39 8.90 15.62
CA GLY A 44 -5.33 10.30 15.24
C GLY A 44 -5.80 10.54 13.80
N VAL A 45 -5.32 9.74 12.84
CA VAL A 45 -5.77 9.83 11.43
C VAL A 45 -7.27 9.56 11.30
N ALA A 46 -7.81 8.58 12.05
CA ALA A 46 -9.24 8.30 12.01
C ALA A 46 -10.07 9.46 12.60
N ALA A 47 -9.59 10.09 13.68
CA ALA A 47 -10.22 11.26 14.29
C ALA A 47 -10.23 12.47 13.33
N GLU A 48 -9.10 12.78 12.70
CA GLU A 48 -9.00 13.85 11.70
C GLU A 48 -10.00 13.65 10.53
N ILE A 49 -10.15 12.41 10.05
CA ILE A 49 -11.13 12.10 9.01
C ILE A 49 -12.55 12.32 9.51
N ALA A 50 -12.87 11.92 10.75
CA ALA A 50 -14.19 12.13 11.34
C ALA A 50 -14.50 13.62 11.55
N GLU A 51 -13.54 14.41 12.01
CA GLU A 51 -13.66 15.87 12.15
C GLU A 51 -13.91 16.56 10.80
N ALA A 52 -13.34 16.01 9.72
CA ALA A 52 -13.61 16.48 8.37
C ALA A 52 -14.93 15.98 7.77
N GLY A 53 -15.76 15.25 8.56
CA GLY A 53 -17.06 14.74 8.15
C GLY A 53 -17.02 13.41 7.38
N GLY A 54 -15.90 12.71 7.38
CA GLY A 54 -15.75 11.38 6.80
C GLY A 54 -16.02 10.25 7.80
N ASP A 55 -16.11 9.02 7.29
CA ASP A 55 -16.29 7.81 8.10
C ASP A 55 -14.97 7.01 8.15
N ALA A 56 -14.31 6.98 9.29
CA ALA A 56 -13.11 6.18 9.50
C ALA A 56 -13.12 5.41 10.82
N ARG A 57 -12.44 4.26 10.85
CA ARG A 57 -12.16 3.47 12.07
C ARG A 57 -10.71 3.07 12.07
N TYR A 58 -10.09 3.13 13.22
CA TYR A 58 -8.77 2.57 13.44
C TYR A 58 -8.88 1.14 14.01
N VAL A 59 -7.94 0.28 13.64
CA VAL A 59 -7.77 -1.06 14.22
C VAL A 59 -6.27 -1.38 14.28
N HIS A 60 -5.82 -1.92 15.43
CA HIS A 60 -4.46 -2.43 15.52
C HIS A 60 -4.25 -3.57 14.52
N LEU A 61 -3.22 -3.47 13.69
CA LEU A 61 -2.92 -4.44 12.65
C LEU A 61 -1.42 -4.64 12.50
N ASP A 62 -0.92 -5.73 13.07
CA ASP A 62 0.36 -6.31 12.65
C ASP A 62 0.10 -7.15 11.39
N VAL A 63 0.63 -6.73 10.25
CA VAL A 63 0.41 -7.40 8.97
C VAL A 63 1.02 -8.81 8.90
N THR A 64 1.89 -9.18 9.83
CA THR A 64 2.43 -10.55 9.94
C THR A 64 1.48 -11.50 10.66
N SER A 65 0.47 -10.97 11.38
CA SER A 65 -0.54 -11.69 12.15
C SER A 65 -1.80 -11.96 11.32
N GLU A 66 -2.10 -13.23 11.05
CA GLU A 66 -3.36 -13.61 10.37
C GLU A 66 -4.60 -13.23 11.20
N GLU A 67 -4.52 -13.29 12.55
CA GLU A 67 -5.64 -12.92 13.42
C GLU A 67 -5.92 -11.41 13.39
N ASP A 68 -4.89 -10.58 13.33
CA ASP A 68 -5.06 -9.13 13.21
C ASP A 68 -5.73 -8.75 11.87
N TRP A 69 -5.34 -9.40 10.78
CA TRP A 69 -6.03 -9.25 9.50
C TRP A 69 -7.51 -9.66 9.58
N ARG A 70 -7.81 -10.80 10.24
CA ARG A 70 -9.20 -11.23 10.48
C ARG A 70 -9.99 -10.19 11.26
N ARG A 71 -9.39 -9.63 12.30
CA ARG A 71 -9.99 -8.55 13.12
C ARG A 71 -10.26 -7.31 12.26
N ALA A 72 -9.29 -6.85 11.49
CA ALA A 72 -9.41 -5.66 10.64
C ALA A 72 -10.53 -5.81 9.59
N ILE A 73 -10.60 -6.96 8.93
CA ILE A 73 -11.65 -7.26 7.95
C ILE A 73 -13.02 -7.38 8.63
N ARG A 74 -13.12 -8.05 9.79
CA ARG A 74 -14.37 -8.09 10.57
C ARG A 74 -14.83 -6.68 10.95
N THR A 75 -13.92 -5.79 11.35
CA THR A 75 -14.25 -4.39 11.64
C THR A 75 -14.86 -3.70 10.42
N ALA A 76 -14.29 -3.85 9.24
CA ALA A 76 -14.83 -3.26 8.02
C ALA A 76 -16.27 -3.74 7.74
N VAL A 77 -16.50 -5.04 7.88
CA VAL A 77 -17.83 -5.64 7.63
C VAL A 77 -18.83 -5.26 8.72
N ALA A 78 -18.43 -5.27 9.99
CA ALA A 78 -19.33 -4.95 11.12
C ALA A 78 -19.73 -3.47 11.14
N GLU A 79 -18.77 -2.55 10.91
CA GLU A 79 -19.03 -1.12 10.97
C GLU A 79 -19.65 -0.57 9.67
N PHE A 80 -19.29 -1.14 8.52
CA PHE A 80 -19.62 -0.56 7.22
C PHE A 80 -20.35 -1.51 6.26
N GLY A 81 -20.61 -2.75 6.67
CA GLY A 81 -21.44 -3.72 5.96
C GLY A 81 -20.73 -4.52 4.85
N LYS A 82 -19.51 -4.16 4.46
CA LYS A 82 -18.76 -4.82 3.40
C LYS A 82 -17.28 -4.45 3.41
N LEU A 83 -16.49 -5.12 2.55
CA LEU A 83 -15.15 -4.71 2.17
C LEU A 83 -15.01 -4.87 0.65
N ASN A 84 -14.66 -3.82 -0.07
CA ASN A 84 -14.47 -3.87 -1.52
C ASN A 84 -13.24 -3.11 -2.04
N VAL A 85 -12.46 -2.51 -1.16
CA VAL A 85 -11.13 -1.97 -1.50
C VAL A 85 -10.13 -2.41 -0.43
N LEU A 86 -9.01 -3.00 -0.85
CA LEU A 86 -7.88 -3.30 0.02
C LEU A 86 -6.63 -2.60 -0.51
N VAL A 87 -5.97 -1.82 0.35
CA VAL A 87 -4.65 -1.26 0.07
C VAL A 87 -3.63 -1.93 0.99
N ASN A 88 -2.82 -2.80 0.44
CA ASN A 88 -1.67 -3.39 1.11
C ASN A 88 -0.49 -2.40 1.00
N ASN A 89 -0.44 -1.42 1.91
CA ASN A 89 0.56 -0.36 1.92
C ASN A 89 1.66 -0.59 2.96
N ALA A 90 1.38 -1.28 4.07
CA ALA A 90 2.36 -1.52 5.12
C ALA A 90 3.65 -2.13 4.55
N GLY A 91 4.79 -1.64 5.04
CA GLY A 91 6.08 -2.14 4.63
C GLY A 91 7.23 -1.53 5.44
N ILE A 92 8.35 -2.23 5.43
CA ILE A 92 9.61 -1.78 6.05
C ILE A 92 10.72 -1.82 5.01
N TRP A 93 11.72 -0.98 5.20
CA TRP A 93 12.95 -0.95 4.42
C TRP A 93 14.15 -1.20 5.33
N LEU A 94 15.07 -2.04 4.89
CA LEU A 94 16.36 -2.21 5.55
C LEU A 94 17.48 -2.07 4.52
N ARG A 95 18.53 -1.39 4.93
CA ARG A 95 19.74 -1.24 4.14
C ARG A 95 20.59 -2.50 4.25
N GLY A 96 21.02 -3.06 3.14
CA GLY A 96 21.95 -4.19 3.12
C GLY A 96 22.31 -4.62 1.68
N ARG A 97 23.59 -4.93 1.46
CA ARG A 97 24.05 -5.68 0.29
C ARG A 97 23.78 -7.17 0.56
N VAL A 98 23.91 -8.03 -0.44
CA VAL A 98 23.64 -9.48 -0.29
C VAL A 98 24.49 -10.08 0.83
N GLU A 99 25.77 -9.78 0.85
CA GLU A 99 26.75 -10.31 1.82
C GLU A 99 26.58 -9.75 3.25
N ASP A 100 25.95 -8.56 3.38
CA ASP A 100 25.76 -7.86 4.65
C ASP A 100 24.38 -8.12 5.26
N THR A 101 23.42 -8.69 4.50
CA THR A 101 22.06 -8.94 4.95
C THR A 101 22.00 -10.24 5.75
N THR A 102 21.65 -10.18 7.03
CA THR A 102 21.47 -11.38 7.85
C THR A 102 20.18 -12.12 7.47
N VAL A 103 20.11 -13.42 7.82
CA VAL A 103 18.90 -14.22 7.60
C VAL A 103 17.70 -13.61 8.34
N ASP A 104 17.88 -13.18 9.59
CA ASP A 104 16.81 -12.54 10.37
C ASP A 104 16.31 -11.24 9.73
N GLN A 105 17.20 -10.42 9.17
CA GLN A 105 16.81 -9.21 8.44
C GLN A 105 16.03 -9.54 7.14
N TRP A 106 16.50 -10.57 6.43
CA TRP A 106 15.81 -11.08 5.25
C TRP A 106 14.40 -11.55 5.61
N ASP A 107 14.27 -12.43 6.61
CA ASP A 107 13.00 -13.00 7.04
C ASP A 107 12.04 -11.91 7.52
N MET A 108 12.50 -10.97 8.35
CA MET A 108 11.69 -9.85 8.82
C MET A 108 11.10 -9.02 7.65
N VAL A 109 11.92 -8.70 6.65
CA VAL A 109 11.45 -7.91 5.49
C VAL A 109 10.44 -8.70 4.66
N LEU A 110 10.68 -9.98 4.43
CA LEU A 110 9.76 -10.85 3.67
C LEU A 110 8.44 -11.08 4.44
N GLU A 111 8.50 -11.27 5.75
CA GLU A 111 7.31 -11.43 6.60
C GLU A 111 6.41 -10.19 6.51
N VAL A 112 6.95 -8.99 6.67
CA VAL A 112 6.16 -7.77 6.61
C VAL A 112 5.72 -7.47 5.17
N ASN A 113 6.66 -7.37 4.23
CA ASN A 113 6.39 -6.80 2.91
C ASN A 113 5.74 -7.77 1.93
N ALA A 114 5.96 -9.08 2.06
CA ALA A 114 5.44 -10.09 1.14
C ALA A 114 4.34 -10.95 1.78
N LYS A 115 4.62 -11.57 2.94
CA LYS A 115 3.62 -12.38 3.63
C LYS A 115 2.45 -11.53 4.13
N GLY A 116 2.69 -10.31 4.66
CA GLY A 116 1.63 -9.38 5.04
C GLY A 116 0.67 -9.09 3.88
N VAL A 117 1.19 -8.82 2.68
CA VAL A 117 0.38 -8.61 1.46
C VAL A 117 -0.41 -9.88 1.08
N PHE A 118 0.21 -11.05 1.19
CA PHE A 118 -0.47 -12.33 0.96
C PHE A 118 -1.62 -12.55 1.94
N LEU A 119 -1.42 -12.33 3.24
CA LEU A 119 -2.44 -12.53 4.28
C LEU A 119 -3.62 -11.58 4.08
N GLY A 120 -3.37 -10.29 3.87
CA GLY A 120 -4.42 -9.31 3.61
C GLY A 120 -5.24 -9.67 2.38
N THR A 121 -4.59 -10.01 1.29
CA THR A 121 -5.23 -10.44 0.04
C THR A 121 -6.06 -11.71 0.24
N LYS A 122 -5.45 -12.76 0.80
CA LYS A 122 -6.10 -14.05 1.07
C LYS A 122 -7.43 -13.89 1.83
N LEU A 123 -7.40 -13.07 2.88
CA LEU A 123 -8.56 -12.92 3.77
C LEU A 123 -9.61 -11.94 3.22
N ALA A 124 -9.23 -10.93 2.44
CA ALA A 124 -10.15 -9.98 1.85
C ALA A 124 -11.00 -10.57 0.71
N ILE A 125 -10.48 -11.54 -0.04
CA ILE A 125 -11.14 -12.12 -1.22
C ILE A 125 -12.56 -12.62 -0.91
N SER A 126 -12.76 -13.30 0.23
CA SER A 126 -14.08 -13.83 0.57
C SER A 126 -15.12 -12.73 0.79
N GLU A 127 -14.74 -11.62 1.41
CA GLU A 127 -15.63 -10.49 1.65
C GLU A 127 -15.86 -9.66 0.38
N MET A 128 -14.84 -9.52 -0.46
CA MET A 128 -14.98 -8.89 -1.78
C MET A 128 -15.93 -9.67 -2.68
N ARG A 129 -15.86 -11.01 -2.66
CA ARG A 129 -16.79 -11.88 -3.38
C ARG A 129 -18.24 -11.64 -2.93
N LYS A 130 -18.49 -11.55 -1.61
CA LYS A 130 -19.82 -11.23 -1.04
C LYS A 130 -20.29 -9.83 -1.42
N ALA A 131 -19.36 -8.88 -1.57
CA ALA A 131 -19.64 -7.51 -1.99
C ALA A 131 -19.89 -7.37 -3.51
N GLY A 132 -19.80 -8.47 -4.28
CA GLY A 132 -19.99 -8.47 -5.73
C GLY A 132 -18.74 -8.05 -6.52
N GLY A 133 -17.57 -8.05 -5.91
CA GLY A 133 -16.29 -7.68 -6.50
C GLY A 133 -15.49 -6.73 -5.63
N GLY A 134 -14.30 -6.36 -6.11
CA GLY A 134 -13.42 -5.48 -5.35
C GLY A 134 -12.16 -5.03 -6.10
N SER A 135 -11.38 -4.18 -5.43
CA SER A 135 -10.07 -3.72 -5.91
C SER A 135 -9.01 -3.95 -4.84
N ILE A 136 -7.98 -4.70 -5.19
CA ILE A 136 -6.78 -4.91 -4.38
C ILE A 136 -5.65 -4.07 -4.97
N ILE A 137 -5.03 -3.24 -4.14
CA ILE A 137 -3.94 -2.35 -4.51
C ILE A 137 -2.74 -2.71 -3.63
N ASN A 138 -1.69 -3.20 -4.25
CA ASN A 138 -0.48 -3.60 -3.56
C ASN A 138 0.63 -2.57 -3.79
N ILE A 139 1.13 -1.96 -2.72
CA ILE A 139 2.24 -1.00 -2.82
C ILE A 139 3.55 -1.78 -2.92
N SER A 140 4.07 -1.83 -4.15
CA SER A 140 5.40 -2.36 -4.46
C SER A 140 6.47 -1.26 -4.34
N SER A 141 7.35 -1.14 -5.30
CA SER A 141 8.40 -0.11 -5.41
C SER A 141 9.06 -0.20 -6.79
N THR A 142 9.75 0.86 -7.22
CA THR A 142 10.74 0.75 -8.31
C THR A 142 11.81 -0.30 -8.01
N ALA A 143 12.13 -0.57 -6.73
CA ALA A 143 13.02 -1.66 -6.32
C ALA A 143 12.48 -3.07 -6.62
N GLY A 144 11.19 -3.21 -6.94
CA GLY A 144 10.60 -4.44 -7.46
C GLY A 144 10.65 -4.55 -8.99
N LEU A 145 11.09 -3.50 -9.69
CA LEU A 145 11.22 -3.45 -11.15
C LEU A 145 12.68 -3.53 -11.59
N VAL A 146 13.55 -2.80 -10.88
CA VAL A 146 15.00 -2.70 -11.19
C VAL A 146 15.83 -2.94 -9.93
N GLY A 147 17.09 -3.33 -10.13
CA GLY A 147 18.00 -3.58 -9.01
C GLY A 147 18.29 -2.33 -8.18
N SER A 148 18.45 -2.52 -6.87
CA SER A 148 18.87 -1.49 -5.92
C SER A 148 20.24 -1.86 -5.34
N PRO A 149 21.18 -0.92 -5.24
CA PRO A 149 22.55 -1.24 -4.78
C PRO A 149 22.66 -1.56 -3.29
N ARG A 150 21.63 -1.27 -2.48
CA ARG A 150 21.69 -1.39 -1.02
C ARG A 150 20.37 -1.83 -0.37
N SER A 151 19.57 -2.65 -1.05
CA SER A 151 18.23 -3.03 -0.57
C SER A 151 17.88 -4.45 -0.98
N THR A 152 18.73 -5.42 -0.59
CA THR A 152 18.61 -6.82 -1.04
C THR A 152 17.25 -7.44 -0.69
N ALA A 153 16.92 -7.56 0.60
CA ALA A 153 15.68 -8.16 1.05
C ALA A 153 14.46 -7.34 0.60
N TYR A 154 14.56 -6.01 0.65
CA TYR A 154 13.49 -5.12 0.20
C TYR A 154 13.17 -5.30 -1.29
N SER A 155 14.19 -5.34 -2.16
CA SER A 155 13.99 -5.57 -3.59
C SER A 155 13.34 -6.91 -3.87
N ALA A 156 13.82 -7.98 -3.20
CA ALA A 156 13.23 -9.30 -3.31
C ALA A 156 11.75 -9.30 -2.87
N SER A 157 11.42 -8.67 -1.73
CA SER A 157 10.05 -8.58 -1.24
C SER A 157 9.12 -7.82 -2.18
N LYS A 158 9.60 -6.71 -2.77
CA LYS A 158 8.79 -5.89 -3.70
C LYS A 158 8.66 -6.53 -5.08
N GLY A 159 9.65 -7.32 -5.51
CA GLY A 159 9.55 -8.21 -6.67
C GLY A 159 8.52 -9.33 -6.47
N ALA A 160 8.47 -9.92 -5.26
CA ALA A 160 7.45 -10.91 -4.89
C ALA A 160 6.03 -10.29 -4.94
N VAL A 161 5.82 -9.11 -4.37
CA VAL A 161 4.54 -8.38 -4.43
C VAL A 161 4.09 -8.12 -5.86
N ARG A 162 5.03 -7.69 -6.73
CA ARG A 162 4.78 -7.46 -8.15
C ARG A 162 4.17 -8.67 -8.84
N LEU A 163 4.82 -9.82 -8.75
CA LEU A 163 4.33 -11.03 -9.44
C LEU A 163 3.12 -11.66 -8.75
N PHE A 164 3.06 -11.62 -7.41
CA PHE A 164 1.90 -12.04 -6.64
C PHE A 164 0.63 -11.28 -7.07
N THR A 165 0.74 -9.98 -7.32
CA THR A 165 -0.38 -9.16 -7.82
C THR A 165 -0.91 -9.66 -9.15
N LYS A 166 -0.03 -10.01 -10.09
CA LYS A 166 -0.43 -10.58 -11.40
C LYS A 166 -1.13 -11.92 -11.24
N ALA A 167 -0.59 -12.79 -10.38
CA ALA A 167 -1.21 -14.09 -10.08
C ALA A 167 -2.62 -13.89 -9.48
N THR A 168 -2.79 -12.98 -8.55
CA THR A 168 -4.09 -12.63 -7.94
C THR A 168 -5.08 -12.12 -9.02
N ALA A 169 -4.64 -11.23 -9.89
CA ALA A 169 -5.47 -10.70 -10.98
C ALA A 169 -6.00 -11.80 -11.90
N VAL A 170 -5.15 -12.74 -12.29
CA VAL A 170 -5.51 -13.88 -13.16
C VAL A 170 -6.47 -14.83 -12.45
N GLN A 171 -6.25 -15.10 -11.17
CA GLN A 171 -7.05 -16.05 -10.39
C GLN A 171 -8.47 -15.53 -10.11
N TYR A 172 -8.63 -14.24 -9.84
CA TYR A 172 -9.89 -13.69 -9.31
C TYR A 172 -10.59 -12.67 -10.22
N GLY A 173 -10.01 -12.34 -11.38
CA GLY A 173 -10.58 -11.35 -12.29
C GLY A 173 -11.98 -11.70 -12.78
N ARG A 174 -12.28 -12.98 -13.01
CA ARG A 174 -13.62 -13.45 -13.42
C ARG A 174 -14.67 -13.36 -12.29
N GLU A 175 -14.24 -13.18 -11.06
CA GLU A 175 -15.11 -12.95 -9.90
C GLU A 175 -15.31 -11.45 -9.61
N GLY A 176 -14.90 -10.56 -10.54
CA GLY A 176 -15.02 -9.11 -10.40
C GLY A 176 -14.00 -8.50 -9.43
N ILE A 177 -12.95 -9.26 -9.02
CA ILE A 177 -11.89 -8.78 -8.13
C ILE A 177 -10.68 -8.43 -8.98
N ARG A 178 -10.33 -7.13 -8.99
CA ARG A 178 -9.14 -6.62 -9.67
C ARG A 178 -7.96 -6.56 -8.68
N ALA A 179 -6.76 -6.80 -9.16
CA ALA A 179 -5.54 -6.63 -8.38
C ALA A 179 -4.47 -5.91 -9.21
N ASN A 180 -3.94 -4.82 -8.68
CA ASN A 180 -2.92 -4.02 -9.35
C ASN A 180 -1.82 -3.62 -8.37
N SER A 181 -0.61 -3.38 -8.87
CA SER A 181 0.50 -2.88 -8.05
C SER A 181 0.85 -1.44 -8.42
N ILE A 182 1.17 -0.65 -7.39
CA ILE A 182 1.80 0.66 -7.55
C ILE A 182 3.29 0.51 -7.27
N HIS A 183 4.11 1.19 -8.06
CA HIS A 183 5.57 1.17 -7.94
C HIS A 183 6.10 2.59 -7.70
N PRO A 184 6.08 3.06 -6.42
CA PRO A 184 6.61 4.36 -6.07
C PRO A 184 8.10 4.49 -6.35
N GLY A 185 8.52 5.67 -6.80
CA GLY A 185 9.91 6.12 -6.82
C GLY A 185 10.34 6.72 -5.48
N PRO A 186 11.23 7.72 -5.50
CA PRO A 186 11.63 8.43 -4.29
C PRO A 186 10.51 9.35 -3.80
N ILE A 187 9.86 8.97 -2.70
CA ILE A 187 8.75 9.70 -2.08
C ILE A 187 9.20 10.27 -0.73
N ASP A 188 8.86 11.53 -0.48
CA ASP A 188 9.17 12.25 0.76
C ASP A 188 8.27 11.75 1.90
N THR A 189 8.80 10.86 2.72
CA THR A 189 8.12 10.19 3.83
C THR A 189 9.13 9.88 4.92
N SER A 190 8.67 9.48 6.11
CA SER A 190 9.56 9.00 7.18
C SER A 190 10.44 7.81 6.76
N MET A 191 9.96 6.90 5.92
CA MET A 191 10.81 5.86 5.30
C MET A 191 11.84 6.49 4.36
N GLY A 192 11.47 7.54 3.63
CA GLY A 192 12.38 8.32 2.80
C GLY A 192 13.53 8.95 3.61
N ASP A 193 13.27 9.39 4.84
CA ASP A 193 14.32 9.91 5.73
C ASP A 193 15.36 8.85 6.11
N GLU A 194 14.95 7.59 6.26
CA GLU A 194 15.87 6.47 6.51
C GLU A 194 16.70 6.12 5.26
N VAL A 195 16.09 6.20 4.07
CA VAL A 195 16.75 5.90 2.79
C VAL A 195 17.71 7.02 2.38
N TRP A 196 17.30 8.28 2.57
CA TRP A 196 18.04 9.51 2.21
C TRP A 196 18.18 10.43 3.43
N PRO A 197 19.07 10.09 4.39
CA PRO A 197 19.15 10.76 5.69
C PRO A 197 19.78 12.16 5.65
N ASP A 198 20.36 12.56 4.52
CA ASP A 198 21.09 13.82 4.39
C ASP A 198 20.78 14.55 3.07
N ALA A 199 21.10 15.84 3.02
CA ALA A 199 20.87 16.66 1.85
C ALA A 199 21.61 16.16 0.58
N PRO A 200 22.84 15.69 0.62
CA PRO A 200 23.50 15.10 -0.55
C PRO A 200 22.79 13.87 -1.10
N SER A 201 22.35 12.93 -0.27
CA SER A 201 21.63 11.73 -0.71
C SER A 201 20.25 12.07 -1.28
N ARG A 202 19.55 13.05 -0.69
CA ARG A 202 18.30 13.58 -1.25
C ARG A 202 18.51 14.25 -2.60
N ALA A 203 19.53 15.11 -2.73
CA ALA A 203 19.88 15.75 -3.99
C ALA A 203 20.25 14.74 -5.08
N ALA A 204 21.02 13.71 -4.75
CA ALA A 204 21.34 12.62 -5.67
C ALA A 204 20.09 11.82 -6.10
N SER A 205 19.13 11.64 -5.20
CA SER A 205 17.86 10.99 -5.52
C SER A 205 17.02 11.86 -6.46
N ILE A 206 16.90 13.16 -6.20
CA ILE A 206 16.22 14.12 -7.08
C ILE A 206 16.83 14.15 -8.47
N ALA A 207 18.17 14.17 -8.58
CA ALA A 207 18.87 14.18 -9.86
C ALA A 207 18.58 12.96 -10.74
N ARG A 208 18.09 11.87 -10.15
CA ARG A 208 17.65 10.67 -10.89
C ARG A 208 16.20 10.76 -11.37
N THR A 209 15.41 11.70 -10.87
CA THR A 209 14.04 11.90 -11.35
C THR A 209 14.04 12.80 -12.58
N VAL A 210 13.29 12.43 -13.60
CA VAL A 210 13.13 13.26 -14.81
C VAL A 210 12.33 14.53 -14.51
N VAL A 211 11.36 14.42 -13.56
CA VAL A 211 10.52 15.55 -13.15
C VAL A 211 11.22 16.53 -12.20
N GLY A 212 12.46 16.26 -11.76
CA GLY A 212 13.29 17.19 -11.00
C GLY A 212 12.89 17.42 -9.54
N ARG A 213 12.07 16.54 -8.94
CA ARG A 213 11.69 16.57 -7.52
C ARG A 213 11.50 15.19 -6.93
N MET A 214 11.50 15.07 -5.62
CA MET A 214 10.92 13.90 -4.97
C MET A 214 9.39 13.92 -5.14
N GLY A 215 8.79 12.75 -5.19
CA GLY A 215 7.34 12.63 -5.10
C GLY A 215 6.84 12.91 -3.69
N THR A 216 5.56 13.20 -3.56
CA THR A 216 4.87 13.33 -2.29
C THR A 216 3.96 12.13 -2.04
N PRO A 217 3.51 11.89 -0.80
CA PRO A 217 2.49 10.87 -0.53
C PRO A 217 1.23 11.02 -1.39
N GLU A 218 0.84 12.25 -1.73
CA GLU A 218 -0.31 12.56 -2.59
C GLU A 218 -0.12 12.04 -4.02
N ASP A 219 1.09 12.11 -4.57
CA ASP A 219 1.39 11.56 -5.90
C ASP A 219 1.01 10.06 -5.96
N ILE A 220 1.24 9.31 -4.88
CA ILE A 220 0.90 7.89 -4.77
C ILE A 220 -0.59 7.70 -4.47
N ALA A 221 -1.14 8.50 -3.55
CA ALA A 221 -2.54 8.40 -3.15
C ALA A 221 -3.51 8.61 -4.33
N TYR A 222 -3.19 9.50 -5.27
CA TYR A 222 -4.00 9.67 -6.49
C TYR A 222 -3.96 8.43 -7.40
N GLY A 223 -2.84 7.75 -7.49
CA GLY A 223 -2.74 6.47 -8.19
C GLY A 223 -3.58 5.37 -7.52
N ALA A 224 -3.51 5.30 -6.18
CA ALA A 224 -4.32 4.37 -5.40
C ALA A 224 -5.82 4.70 -5.53
N LEU A 225 -6.20 5.97 -5.52
CA LEU A 225 -7.58 6.42 -5.74
C LEU A 225 -8.10 5.98 -7.11
N TYR A 226 -7.32 6.17 -8.18
CA TYR A 226 -7.69 5.69 -9.51
C TYR A 226 -7.94 4.20 -9.52
N LEU A 227 -7.01 3.40 -8.96
CA LEU A 227 -7.14 1.94 -8.93
C LEU A 227 -8.28 1.45 -8.01
N ALA A 228 -8.64 2.19 -6.96
CA ALA A 228 -9.77 1.91 -6.08
C ALA A 228 -11.12 2.22 -6.74
N SER A 229 -11.17 3.17 -7.68
CA SER A 229 -12.38 3.65 -8.30
C SER A 229 -12.87 2.75 -9.45
N ASP A 230 -14.10 2.99 -9.89
CA ASP A 230 -14.69 2.29 -11.05
C ASP A 230 -14.10 2.76 -12.39
N GLU A 231 -13.36 3.89 -12.41
CA GLU A 231 -12.62 4.37 -13.59
C GLU A 231 -11.58 3.36 -14.07
N SER A 232 -11.05 2.53 -13.16
CA SER A 232 -10.09 1.45 -13.45
C SER A 232 -10.75 0.07 -13.63
N SER A 233 -12.06 0.03 -13.97
CA SER A 233 -12.82 -1.23 -14.07
C SER A 233 -12.25 -2.25 -15.08
N PHE A 234 -11.49 -1.79 -16.07
CA PHE A 234 -10.80 -2.67 -17.05
C PHE A 234 -9.29 -2.81 -16.79
N VAL A 235 -8.81 -2.40 -15.60
CA VAL A 235 -7.40 -2.45 -15.22
C VAL A 235 -7.18 -3.50 -14.14
N THR A 236 -6.52 -4.61 -14.48
CA THR A 236 -6.13 -5.66 -13.55
C THR A 236 -4.79 -6.29 -13.98
N GLY A 237 -3.96 -6.71 -13.03
CA GLY A 237 -2.60 -7.21 -13.26
C GLY A 237 -1.60 -6.14 -13.73
N SER A 238 -1.99 -4.87 -13.65
CA SER A 238 -1.18 -3.74 -14.11
C SER A 238 -0.13 -3.33 -13.08
N GLU A 239 0.96 -2.77 -13.57
CA GLU A 239 2.03 -2.14 -12.82
C GLU A 239 1.94 -0.63 -13.03
N LEU A 240 1.40 0.10 -12.06
CA LEU A 240 1.32 1.56 -12.13
C LEU A 240 2.60 2.17 -11.54
N VAL A 241 3.51 2.57 -12.39
CA VAL A 241 4.77 3.21 -11.99
C VAL A 241 4.54 4.70 -11.73
N ILE A 242 4.88 5.16 -10.51
CA ILE A 242 4.78 6.57 -10.10
C ILE A 242 6.12 6.96 -9.47
N ASP A 243 7.09 7.26 -10.30
CA ASP A 243 8.50 7.38 -9.89
C ASP A 243 9.23 8.62 -10.42
N GLY A 244 8.50 9.55 -11.02
CA GLY A 244 9.10 10.73 -11.62
C GLY A 244 10.03 10.44 -12.79
N GLY A 245 9.86 9.28 -13.45
CA GLY A 245 10.65 8.87 -14.62
C GLY A 245 11.98 8.17 -14.29
N VAL A 246 12.19 7.75 -13.03
CA VAL A 246 13.47 7.09 -12.62
C VAL A 246 13.70 5.79 -13.40
N THR A 247 12.65 5.03 -13.70
CA THR A 247 12.78 3.74 -14.42
C THR A 247 12.52 3.83 -15.92
N ALA A 248 12.26 5.02 -16.44
CA ALA A 248 12.03 5.26 -17.87
C ALA A 248 13.34 5.52 -18.66
N GLN A 249 14.49 5.55 -18.00
CA GLN A 249 15.80 5.89 -18.56
C GLN A 249 16.88 4.84 -18.23
#